data_35fc6dc56c0c3bd847c1605d2b85bb3d
#
_entry.id   35fc6dc56c0c3bd847c1605d2b85bb3d
#
_cell.length_a   1.000
_cell.length_b   1.000
_cell.length_c   1.000
_cell.angle_alpha   90.00
_cell.angle_beta   90.00
_cell.angle_gamma   90.00
#
_symmetry.space_group_name_H-M   'P 1'
#
loop_
_entity.id
_entity.type
_entity.pdbx_description
1 polymer ?
#
loop_
_entity_poly.entity_id
_entity_poly.type
_entity_poly.pdbx_seq_one_letter_code
_entity_poly.pdbx_strand_id
1 'polypeptide(L)'
;MSEPKRSRRRIWIGAGVALALLLGGGFASWKLDRFSGNGEEVSFGKNTPPPATGKADPSAPASAATPSGDPDVALPTGPRSGFKQTTKLDDGTIIAKTRLAGAKSGFEGDVWVWAPKEYDDPTYAKSGFPVLIALPGGNGFPDNYWSDRSLGLQKAVSDGVKAGTSLPFVVIMPVLNPDAKYYYDGSDIPGQAKMGTWIAEDVPDFVKANFRTYKSRDGWAFMGSSSGAFVGMKTVLQHPDRFKAVIASGGEIVPDSPLWKGHQAEMDANNPEKLAQKLIDTKGPEVYINFQIGTKESGKERMTKFQQQYGKGPVKTTIRDIQNGEHNGWHYVRGMKEGSLEWVSKVLKGPKPEAG
;
A
#
# COMPACT_ATOMS: atom_id res chain seq x y z
N MET A 1 6.19 28.50 -70.49
CA MET A 1 7.13 27.64 -69.74
C MET A 1 6.91 28.02 -68.27
N SER A 2 6.12 27.24 -67.58
CA SER A 2 5.74 27.46 -66.17
C SER A 2 6.18 26.24 -65.38
N GLU A 3 7.06 26.45 -64.39
CA GLU A 3 7.56 25.43 -63.49
C GLU A 3 6.48 25.00 -62.47
N PRO A 4 6.44 23.72 -62.09
CA PRO A 4 5.47 23.25 -61.11
C PRO A 4 5.96 23.47 -59.67
N LYS A 5 5.08 24.06 -58.84
CA LYS A 5 5.25 24.20 -57.37
C LYS A 5 5.31 22.84 -56.67
N ARG A 6 6.43 22.52 -56.07
CA ARG A 6 6.60 21.39 -55.15
C ARG A 6 5.85 21.65 -53.84
N SER A 7 4.81 20.87 -53.57
CA SER A 7 4.11 20.77 -52.32
C SER A 7 5.03 20.10 -51.28
N ARG A 8 5.44 20.85 -50.25
CA ARG A 8 6.13 20.31 -49.06
C ARG A 8 5.08 19.67 -48.14
N ARG A 9 4.92 18.35 -48.22
CA ARG A 9 4.24 17.58 -47.15
C ARG A 9 5.05 17.73 -45.85
N ARG A 10 4.48 18.46 -44.89
CA ARG A 10 4.99 18.45 -43.49
C ARG A 10 4.66 17.09 -42.88
N ILE A 11 5.67 16.25 -42.73
CA ILE A 11 5.62 15.06 -41.89
C ILE A 11 5.64 15.58 -40.43
N TRP A 12 4.52 15.45 -39.75
CA TRP A 12 4.49 15.60 -38.31
C TRP A 12 5.06 14.31 -37.69
N ILE A 13 6.34 14.36 -37.37
CA ILE A 13 6.95 13.38 -36.48
C ILE A 13 6.44 13.76 -35.11
N GLY A 14 5.56 12.93 -34.57
CA GLY A 14 5.16 13.03 -33.16
C GLY A 14 6.39 12.76 -32.30
N ALA A 15 7.01 13.83 -31.82
CA ALA A 15 8.01 13.74 -30.78
C ALA A 15 7.27 13.38 -29.50
N GLY A 16 7.30 12.09 -29.17
CA GLY A 16 7.04 11.64 -27.80
C GLY A 16 8.07 12.31 -26.91
N VAL A 17 7.65 13.33 -26.19
CA VAL A 17 8.47 13.98 -25.16
C VAL A 17 8.54 12.97 -24.02
N ALA A 18 9.57 12.13 -24.03
CA ALA A 18 10.10 11.55 -22.82
C ALA A 18 10.64 12.73 -22.00
N LEU A 19 9.78 13.30 -21.16
CA LEU A 19 10.20 14.28 -20.16
C LEU A 19 10.95 13.51 -19.07
N ALA A 20 12.22 13.21 -19.35
CA ALA A 20 13.18 12.92 -18.31
C ALA A 20 13.26 14.20 -17.46
N LEU A 21 12.50 14.27 -16.39
CA LEU A 21 12.62 15.30 -15.36
C LEU A 21 13.96 15.11 -14.66
N LEU A 22 15.03 15.54 -15.30
CA LEU A 22 16.23 16.04 -14.63
C LEU A 22 15.87 17.38 -13.99
N LEU A 23 15.00 17.35 -13.00
CA LEU A 23 14.98 18.40 -12.00
C LEU A 23 16.06 18.01 -10.99
N GLY A 24 17.23 18.61 -11.14
CA GLY A 24 18.24 18.72 -10.11
C GLY A 24 17.71 19.45 -8.90
N GLY A 25 16.81 18.83 -8.19
CA GLY A 25 16.54 19.08 -6.78
C GLY A 25 17.39 18.11 -6.02
N GLY A 26 18.42 18.62 -5.34
CA GLY A 26 19.41 17.82 -4.63
C GLY A 26 18.77 16.73 -3.79
N PHE A 27 18.78 15.52 -4.29
CA PHE A 27 18.92 14.38 -3.43
C PHE A 27 20.30 14.56 -2.82
N ALA A 28 20.34 15.28 -1.68
CA ALA A 28 21.44 15.08 -0.77
C ALA A 28 21.57 13.57 -0.66
N SER A 29 22.70 13.04 -1.09
CA SER A 29 23.07 11.66 -0.87
C SER A 29 23.08 11.47 0.65
N TRP A 30 21.90 11.14 1.18
CA TRP A 30 21.77 10.59 2.51
C TRP A 30 22.56 9.30 2.43
N LYS A 31 23.74 9.32 3.04
CA LYS A 31 24.33 8.09 3.49
C LYS A 31 23.27 7.45 4.37
N LEU A 32 22.44 6.60 3.76
CA LEU A 32 21.76 5.57 4.47
C LEU A 32 22.87 4.85 5.23
N ASP A 33 22.96 5.09 6.52
CA ASP A 33 23.70 4.21 7.38
C ASP A 33 23.17 2.82 7.06
N ARG A 34 23.97 2.07 6.31
CA ARG A 34 23.73 0.65 6.14
C ARG A 34 23.88 0.07 7.53
N PHE A 35 22.75 0.02 8.22
CA PHE A 35 22.63 -0.79 9.41
C PHE A 35 22.76 -2.26 8.99
N SER A 36 23.98 -2.71 8.75
CA SER A 36 24.37 -4.08 8.98
C SER A 36 24.50 -4.27 10.50
N GLY A 37 23.51 -3.82 11.26
CA GLY A 37 23.40 -4.10 12.66
C GLY A 37 22.74 -5.46 12.82
N ASN A 38 23.26 -6.30 13.68
CA ASN A 38 22.56 -7.43 14.27
C ASN A 38 21.39 -6.86 15.09
N GLY A 39 20.28 -6.47 14.41
CA GLY A 39 19.10 -5.97 15.05
C GLY A 39 18.58 -7.02 16.04
N GLU A 40 18.17 -6.58 17.21
CA GLU A 40 17.56 -7.43 18.21
C GLU A 40 16.36 -8.16 17.61
N GLU A 41 16.22 -9.46 17.88
CA GLU A 41 15.01 -10.20 17.50
C GLU A 41 13.84 -9.72 18.31
N VAL A 42 12.75 -9.41 17.62
CA VAL A 42 11.53 -8.87 18.23
C VAL A 42 10.31 -9.63 17.75
N SER A 43 9.25 -9.57 18.56
CA SER A 43 7.95 -10.14 18.24
C SER A 43 6.86 -9.11 18.45
N PHE A 44 5.82 -9.16 17.63
CA PHE A 44 4.61 -8.38 17.79
C PHE A 44 3.51 -9.20 18.45
N GLY A 45 2.63 -8.55 19.22
CA GLY A 45 1.46 -9.18 19.80
C GLY A 45 1.79 -10.13 20.94
N LYS A 46 2.49 -9.66 21.95
CA LYS A 46 2.79 -10.42 23.19
C LYS A 46 1.55 -11.06 23.82
N ASN A 47 0.40 -10.41 23.69
CA ASN A 47 -0.90 -10.85 24.19
C ASN A 47 -1.74 -11.59 23.13
N THR A 48 -1.19 -11.86 21.95
CA THR A 48 -1.90 -12.62 20.91
C THR A 48 -1.92 -14.09 21.28
N PRO A 49 -3.10 -14.75 21.31
CA PRO A 49 -3.18 -16.19 21.52
C PRO A 49 -2.28 -16.95 20.54
N PRO A 50 -1.63 -18.06 20.96
CA PRO A 50 -0.88 -18.89 20.03
C PRO A 50 -1.80 -19.42 18.93
N PRO A 51 -1.28 -19.68 17.72
CA PRO A 51 -2.05 -20.36 16.68
C PRO A 51 -2.61 -21.67 17.24
N ALA A 52 -3.86 -21.99 16.93
CA ALA A 52 -4.43 -23.29 17.26
C ALA A 52 -3.61 -24.36 16.50
N THR A 53 -2.64 -24.95 17.16
CA THR A 53 -1.91 -26.11 16.61
C THR A 53 -2.88 -27.27 16.58
N GLY A 54 -3.46 -27.53 15.41
CA GLY A 54 -4.36 -28.64 15.19
C GLY A 54 -3.66 -29.98 15.30
N LYS A 55 -3.58 -30.53 16.52
CA LYS A 55 -3.74 -31.96 16.80
C LYS A 55 -4.86 -32.04 17.83
N ALA A 56 -6.07 -32.28 17.36
CA ALA A 56 -7.16 -32.66 18.23
C ALA A 56 -6.78 -33.97 18.92
N ASP A 57 -6.65 -33.92 20.25
CA ASP A 57 -6.66 -35.11 21.06
C ASP A 57 -8.10 -35.64 21.05
N PRO A 58 -8.35 -36.89 20.54
CA PRO A 58 -9.71 -37.39 20.40
C PRO A 58 -10.42 -37.67 21.75
N SER A 59 -9.74 -37.48 22.87
CA SER A 59 -10.23 -37.85 24.20
C SER A 59 -10.61 -36.71 25.12
N ALA A 60 -10.48 -35.44 24.70
CA ALA A 60 -10.91 -34.31 25.50
C ALA A 60 -12.39 -33.98 25.23
N PRO A 61 -13.24 -33.83 26.26
CA PRO A 61 -14.61 -33.40 26.06
C PRO A 61 -14.57 -32.00 25.43
N ALA A 62 -15.24 -31.85 24.30
CA ALA A 62 -15.39 -30.57 23.61
C ALA A 62 -16.14 -29.57 24.51
N SER A 63 -15.38 -28.82 25.31
CA SER A 63 -15.89 -27.61 25.94
C SER A 63 -16.08 -26.61 24.80
N ALA A 64 -17.30 -26.53 24.28
CA ALA A 64 -17.73 -25.51 23.34
C ALA A 64 -17.67 -24.15 24.07
N ALA A 65 -16.46 -23.59 24.18
CA ALA A 65 -16.32 -22.18 24.47
C ALA A 65 -16.94 -21.45 23.30
N THR A 66 -18.13 -20.90 23.52
CA THR A 66 -18.78 -19.97 22.58
C THR A 66 -17.73 -18.91 22.22
N PRO A 67 -17.38 -18.70 20.94
CA PRO A 67 -16.42 -17.67 20.57
C PRO A 67 -17.07 -16.32 20.87
N SER A 68 -16.83 -15.77 22.08
CA SER A 68 -17.21 -14.41 22.42
C SER A 68 -16.24 -13.45 21.77
N GLY A 69 -16.48 -13.13 20.49
CA GLY A 69 -15.64 -12.22 19.73
C GLY A 69 -16.27 -11.86 18.40
N ASP A 70 -15.80 -10.79 17.79
CA ASP A 70 -16.20 -10.40 16.43
C ASP A 70 -15.82 -11.52 15.44
N PRO A 71 -16.79 -12.16 14.74
CA PRO A 71 -16.54 -13.30 13.84
C PRO A 71 -15.66 -12.93 12.65
N ASP A 72 -15.50 -11.63 12.36
CA ASP A 72 -14.66 -11.09 11.30
C ASP A 72 -13.17 -11.00 11.69
N VAL A 73 -12.83 -11.17 12.97
CA VAL A 73 -11.44 -11.17 13.41
C VAL A 73 -10.71 -12.42 12.90
N ALA A 74 -9.54 -12.22 12.31
CA ALA A 74 -8.59 -13.25 11.94
C ALA A 74 -7.43 -13.23 12.93
N LEU A 75 -7.26 -14.32 13.68
CA LEU A 75 -6.05 -14.54 14.47
C LEU A 75 -4.90 -15.01 13.58
N PRO A 76 -3.64 -14.76 13.99
CA PRO A 76 -2.48 -15.20 13.22
C PRO A 76 -2.51 -16.72 12.96
N THR A 77 -2.34 -17.10 11.70
CA THR A 77 -2.37 -18.53 11.31
C THR A 77 -1.01 -19.22 11.45
N GLY A 78 0.09 -18.42 11.57
CA GLY A 78 1.46 -18.95 11.56
C GLY A 78 1.85 -19.64 10.22
N PRO A 79 3.08 -20.14 10.13
CA PRO A 79 4.16 -19.93 11.10
C PRO A 79 4.54 -18.45 11.21
N ARG A 80 4.89 -18.00 12.40
CA ARG A 80 5.33 -16.60 12.60
C ARG A 80 6.72 -16.39 12.03
N SER A 81 6.90 -15.25 11.37
CA SER A 81 8.21 -14.81 10.88
C SER A 81 9.10 -14.34 12.02
N GLY A 82 10.41 -14.50 11.89
CA GLY A 82 11.38 -13.78 12.71
C GLY A 82 11.48 -12.34 12.25
N PHE A 83 11.46 -11.40 13.19
CA PHE A 83 11.60 -9.98 12.91
C PHE A 83 12.86 -9.44 13.58
N LYS A 84 13.59 -8.56 12.87
CA LYS A 84 14.72 -7.83 13.43
C LYS A 84 14.36 -6.34 13.55
N GLN A 85 14.55 -5.79 14.75
CA GLN A 85 14.35 -4.36 14.98
C GLN A 85 15.29 -3.54 14.10
N THR A 86 14.73 -2.60 13.34
CA THR A 86 15.52 -1.61 12.56
C THR A 86 15.52 -0.25 13.22
N THR A 87 14.42 0.13 13.87
CA THR A 87 14.26 1.46 14.47
C THR A 87 13.36 1.38 15.70
N LYS A 88 13.74 2.07 16.77
CA LYS A 88 12.87 2.35 17.92
C LYS A 88 12.38 3.79 17.81
N LEU A 89 11.08 4.00 17.92
CA LEU A 89 10.44 5.30 17.86
C LEU A 89 10.35 5.94 19.23
N ASP A 90 10.11 7.26 19.27
CA ASP A 90 10.08 8.05 20.51
C ASP A 90 8.94 7.65 21.45
N ASP A 91 7.86 7.07 20.89
CA ASP A 91 6.73 6.56 21.66
C ASP A 91 6.96 5.14 22.21
N GLY A 92 8.13 4.56 21.97
CA GLY A 92 8.53 3.22 22.41
C GLY A 92 8.14 2.10 21.44
N THR A 93 7.34 2.37 20.41
CA THR A 93 7.04 1.39 19.36
C THR A 93 8.27 1.14 18.48
N ILE A 94 8.25 0.05 17.70
CA ILE A 94 9.39 -0.35 16.88
C ILE A 94 8.99 -0.55 15.42
N ILE A 95 9.90 -0.22 14.52
CA ILE A 95 9.87 -0.69 13.15
C ILE A 95 10.81 -1.88 13.08
N ALA A 96 10.33 -2.99 12.56
CA ALA A 96 11.13 -4.19 12.38
C ALA A 96 11.07 -4.69 10.94
N LYS A 97 12.04 -5.49 10.55
CA LYS A 97 12.18 -6.03 9.20
C LYS A 97 12.25 -7.55 9.23
N THR A 98 11.71 -8.15 8.18
CA THR A 98 11.87 -9.58 7.88
C THR A 98 12.11 -9.78 6.39
N ARG A 99 12.62 -10.95 6.03
CA ARG A 99 12.72 -11.42 4.65
C ARG A 99 11.54 -12.34 4.38
N LEU A 100 10.72 -12.01 3.39
CA LEU A 100 9.58 -12.80 2.97
C LEU A 100 9.90 -13.56 1.68
N ALA A 101 9.81 -14.89 1.72
CA ALA A 101 9.79 -15.71 0.53
C ALA A 101 8.33 -15.89 0.07
N GLY A 102 7.97 -15.25 -1.04
CA GLY A 102 6.63 -15.29 -1.60
C GLY A 102 6.34 -16.63 -2.26
N ALA A 103 5.52 -17.43 -1.63
CA ALA A 103 5.22 -18.79 -2.11
C ALA A 103 4.46 -18.81 -3.45
N LYS A 104 3.70 -17.75 -3.74
CA LYS A 104 2.86 -17.63 -4.94
C LYS A 104 3.57 -16.89 -6.07
N SER A 105 4.25 -15.81 -5.77
CA SER A 105 5.00 -15.03 -6.75
C SER A 105 6.34 -15.68 -7.12
N GLY A 106 6.92 -16.47 -6.21
CA GLY A 106 8.30 -16.94 -6.30
C GLY A 106 9.33 -15.84 -6.07
N PHE A 107 8.91 -14.65 -5.67
CA PHE A 107 9.79 -13.53 -5.36
C PHE A 107 10.16 -13.52 -3.88
N GLU A 108 11.39 -13.14 -3.56
CA GLU A 108 11.86 -12.98 -2.19
C GLU A 108 12.30 -11.55 -1.96
N GLY A 109 11.66 -10.88 -1.00
CA GLY A 109 11.90 -9.47 -0.72
C GLY A 109 11.82 -9.10 0.76
N ASP A 110 12.35 -7.93 1.07
CA ASP A 110 12.28 -7.37 2.41
C ASP A 110 10.91 -6.74 2.67
N VAL A 111 10.42 -6.92 3.91
CA VAL A 111 9.18 -6.32 4.40
C VAL A 111 9.46 -5.69 5.77
N TRP A 112 9.23 -4.40 5.89
CA TRP A 112 9.22 -3.72 7.19
C TRP A 112 7.80 -3.71 7.73
N VAL A 113 7.71 -3.76 9.04
CA VAL A 113 6.43 -3.76 9.75
C VAL A 113 6.49 -2.82 10.95
N TRP A 114 5.36 -2.20 11.24
CA TRP A 114 5.13 -1.43 12.44
C TRP A 114 3.72 -1.72 12.97
N ALA A 115 3.59 -1.90 14.27
CA ALA A 115 2.33 -2.02 14.95
C ALA A 115 2.16 -0.88 15.96
N PRO A 116 0.95 -0.31 16.10
CA PRO A 116 0.66 0.75 17.07
C PRO A 116 0.66 0.19 18.49
N LYS A 117 0.71 1.07 19.50
CA LYS A 117 0.70 0.66 20.93
C LYS A 117 -0.50 -0.18 21.30
N GLU A 118 -1.65 0.14 20.75
CA GLU A 118 -2.93 -0.54 20.95
C GLU A 118 -2.84 -2.03 20.55
N TYR A 119 -1.91 -2.39 19.68
CA TYR A 119 -1.74 -3.77 19.27
C TYR A 119 -1.26 -4.68 20.40
N ASP A 120 -0.44 -4.15 21.32
CA ASP A 120 0.07 -4.86 22.49
C ASP A 120 -0.72 -4.55 23.77
N ASP A 121 -1.77 -3.74 23.70
CA ASP A 121 -2.66 -3.46 24.82
C ASP A 121 -3.57 -4.70 25.09
N PRO A 122 -3.60 -5.23 26.32
CA PRO A 122 -4.43 -6.38 26.69
C PRO A 122 -5.93 -6.19 26.39
N THR A 123 -6.44 -4.95 26.46
CA THR A 123 -7.85 -4.66 26.17
C THR A 123 -8.23 -4.94 24.71
N TYR A 124 -7.25 -5.05 23.82
CA TYR A 124 -7.45 -5.40 22.41
C TYR A 124 -6.95 -6.81 22.05
N ALA A 125 -6.68 -7.67 23.04
CA ALA A 125 -6.07 -8.99 22.79
C ALA A 125 -6.85 -9.86 21.80
N LYS A 126 -8.17 -9.73 21.73
CA LYS A 126 -9.05 -10.46 20.79
C LYS A 126 -9.54 -9.61 19.63
N SER A 127 -9.06 -8.38 19.48
CA SER A 127 -9.46 -7.49 18.37
C SER A 127 -8.64 -7.74 17.13
N GLY A 128 -9.27 -7.62 15.96
CA GLY A 128 -8.60 -7.42 14.68
C GLY A 128 -8.13 -5.98 14.53
N PHE A 129 -7.05 -5.79 13.80
CA PHE A 129 -6.51 -4.46 13.49
C PHE A 129 -6.56 -4.20 11.99
N PRO A 130 -6.89 -2.98 11.57
CA PRO A 130 -6.82 -2.63 10.16
C PRO A 130 -5.37 -2.59 9.69
N VAL A 131 -5.18 -3.01 8.45
CA VAL A 131 -3.88 -3.08 7.79
C VAL A 131 -3.77 -1.95 6.78
N LEU A 132 -2.65 -1.24 6.82
CA LEU A 132 -2.27 -0.24 5.83
C LEU A 132 -0.99 -0.68 5.14
N ILE A 133 -1.10 -1.17 3.90
CA ILE A 133 0.06 -1.55 3.10
C ILE A 133 0.60 -0.28 2.46
N ALA A 134 1.81 0.13 2.87
CA ALA A 134 2.45 1.37 2.47
C ALA A 134 3.49 1.10 1.36
N LEU A 135 3.19 1.57 0.15
CA LEU A 135 4.01 1.36 -1.03
C LEU A 135 4.84 2.61 -1.35
N PRO A 136 6.17 2.47 -1.51
CA PRO A 136 7.05 3.59 -1.77
C PRO A 136 6.92 4.09 -3.21
N GLY A 137 7.34 5.30 -3.47
CA GLY A 137 7.55 5.82 -4.82
C GLY A 137 8.93 5.46 -5.38
N GLY A 138 9.20 5.88 -6.61
CA GLY A 138 10.40 5.51 -7.31
C GLY A 138 10.46 4.00 -7.55
N ASN A 139 11.66 3.42 -7.61
CA ASN A 139 11.80 1.98 -7.79
C ASN A 139 11.39 1.17 -6.54
N GLY A 140 11.35 1.78 -5.36
CA GLY A 140 10.98 1.07 -4.13
C GLY A 140 11.81 -0.19 -3.88
N PHE A 141 13.12 -0.10 -4.17
CA PHE A 141 14.13 -1.15 -4.04
C PHE A 141 15.50 -0.51 -3.78
N PRO A 142 16.35 -1.08 -2.92
CA PRO A 142 16.12 -2.28 -2.10
C PRO A 142 15.29 -2.00 -0.83
N ASP A 143 14.94 -0.76 -0.59
CA ASP A 143 14.31 -0.29 0.65
C ASP A 143 12.91 0.28 0.39
N ASN A 144 12.10 0.27 1.45
CA ASN A 144 10.85 1.01 1.48
C ASN A 144 11.01 2.21 2.41
N TYR A 145 11.07 3.41 1.86
CA TYR A 145 11.37 4.63 2.62
C TYR A 145 10.27 5.01 3.64
N TRP A 146 9.07 4.43 3.57
CA TRP A 146 8.07 4.62 4.62
C TRP A 146 8.51 4.05 5.97
N SER A 147 9.56 3.21 5.98
CA SER A 147 10.21 2.74 7.20
C SER A 147 11.19 3.76 7.81
N ASP A 148 11.48 4.85 7.12
CA ASP A 148 12.32 5.93 7.66
C ASP A 148 11.53 6.76 8.68
N ARG A 149 11.99 6.73 9.95
CA ARG A 149 11.38 7.49 11.05
C ARG A 149 11.30 8.99 10.77
N SER A 150 12.22 9.54 9.97
CA SER A 150 12.27 10.98 9.67
C SER A 150 11.07 11.44 8.86
N LEU A 151 10.45 10.59 8.04
CA LEU A 151 9.22 10.90 7.32
C LEU A 151 8.03 11.02 8.26
N GLY A 152 8.03 10.29 9.38
CA GLY A 152 7.05 10.41 10.44
C GLY A 152 5.69 9.79 10.12
N LEU A 153 5.61 8.78 9.22
CA LEU A 153 4.35 8.08 8.92
C LEU A 153 3.77 7.42 10.18
N GLN A 154 4.59 6.64 10.89
CA GLN A 154 4.16 5.92 12.11
C GLN A 154 3.73 6.90 13.20
N LYS A 155 4.48 7.99 13.34
CA LYS A 155 4.12 9.09 14.25
C LYS A 155 2.80 9.75 13.87
N ALA A 156 2.54 9.93 12.57
CA ALA A 156 1.28 10.50 12.10
C ALA A 156 0.08 9.61 12.45
N VAL A 157 0.23 8.30 12.33
CA VAL A 157 -0.79 7.33 12.77
C VAL A 157 -0.96 7.39 14.30
N SER A 158 0.13 7.30 15.09
CA SER A 158 0.08 7.35 16.55
C SER A 158 -0.57 8.64 17.08
N ASP A 159 -0.20 9.80 16.51
CA ASP A 159 -0.77 11.09 16.88
C ASP A 159 -2.27 11.15 16.49
N GLY A 160 -2.62 10.64 15.32
CA GLY A 160 -4.01 10.56 14.85
C GLY A 160 -4.89 9.65 15.74
N VAL A 161 -4.36 8.52 16.20
CA VAL A 161 -5.07 7.63 17.15
C VAL A 161 -5.36 8.37 18.46
N LYS A 162 -4.37 9.06 19.02
CA LYS A 162 -4.55 9.88 20.25
C LYS A 162 -5.57 11.00 20.06
N ALA A 163 -5.61 11.59 18.86
CA ALA A 163 -6.55 12.66 18.52
C ALA A 163 -7.93 12.15 18.07
N GLY A 164 -8.13 10.83 17.94
CA GLY A 164 -9.38 10.24 17.43
C GLY A 164 -9.58 10.45 15.91
N THR A 165 -8.53 10.82 15.17
CA THR A 165 -8.56 11.07 13.72
C THR A 165 -7.90 9.97 12.88
N SER A 166 -7.41 8.92 13.50
CA SER A 166 -6.87 7.73 12.83
C SER A 166 -7.26 6.46 13.55
N LEU A 167 -7.49 5.40 12.81
CA LEU A 167 -7.48 4.05 13.35
C LEU A 167 -6.04 3.61 13.67
N PRO A 168 -5.86 2.69 14.63
CA PRO A 168 -4.55 2.12 14.95
C PRO A 168 -4.17 1.05 13.91
N PHE A 169 -3.61 1.48 12.79
CA PHE A 169 -3.20 0.61 11.70
C PHE A 169 -1.97 -0.21 12.03
N VAL A 170 -1.96 -1.49 11.65
CA VAL A 170 -0.72 -2.22 11.40
C VAL A 170 -0.19 -1.79 10.04
N VAL A 171 1.01 -1.20 9.99
CA VAL A 171 1.61 -0.68 8.76
C VAL A 171 2.62 -1.68 8.21
N ILE A 172 2.40 -2.10 6.96
CA ILE A 172 3.22 -3.07 6.23
C ILE A 172 3.90 -2.39 5.06
N MET A 173 5.20 -2.47 4.99
CA MET A 173 6.04 -1.71 4.05
C MET A 173 6.91 -2.67 3.23
N PRO A 174 6.38 -3.36 2.22
CA PRO A 174 7.15 -4.27 1.38
C PRO A 174 8.01 -3.51 0.37
N VAL A 175 9.08 -4.12 -0.14
CA VAL A 175 9.72 -3.65 -1.36
C VAL A 175 8.73 -3.70 -2.51
N LEU A 176 8.82 -2.73 -3.43
CA LEU A 176 7.85 -2.56 -4.52
C LEU A 176 8.25 -3.27 -5.81
N ASN A 177 9.54 -3.31 -6.09
CA ASN A 177 10.10 -3.90 -7.31
C ASN A 177 11.24 -4.87 -6.98
N PRO A 178 11.58 -5.80 -7.87
CA PRO A 178 12.63 -6.79 -7.64
C PRO A 178 14.04 -6.21 -7.79
N ASP A 179 14.15 -5.07 -8.45
CA ASP A 179 15.41 -4.36 -8.69
C ASP A 179 15.19 -2.86 -8.89
N ALA A 180 16.28 -2.11 -9.06
CA ALA A 180 16.25 -0.67 -9.30
C ALA A 180 16.23 -0.30 -10.79
N LYS A 181 16.06 -1.25 -11.71
CA LYS A 181 16.22 -1.02 -13.15
C LYS A 181 14.94 -0.49 -13.81
N TYR A 182 13.79 -1.06 -13.44
CA TYR A 182 12.51 -0.73 -14.03
C TYR A 182 11.42 -0.56 -12.98
N TYR A 183 10.33 0.11 -13.35
CA TYR A 183 9.05 -0.03 -12.68
C TYR A 183 8.35 -1.28 -13.22
N TYR A 184 7.83 -2.11 -12.34
CA TYR A 184 7.09 -3.32 -12.70
C TYR A 184 5.58 -3.11 -12.57
N ASP A 185 5.15 -1.88 -12.31
CA ASP A 185 3.75 -1.47 -12.13
C ASP A 185 2.99 -2.33 -11.10
N GLY A 186 3.72 -2.99 -10.17
CA GLY A 186 3.14 -3.96 -9.25
C GLY A 186 2.29 -5.00 -10.00
N SER A 187 2.77 -5.51 -11.12
CA SER A 187 2.03 -6.35 -12.06
C SER A 187 2.80 -7.62 -12.39
N ASP A 188 2.06 -8.63 -12.81
CA ASP A 188 2.64 -9.87 -13.33
C ASP A 188 2.85 -9.72 -14.85
N ILE A 189 3.85 -8.93 -15.22
CA ILE A 189 4.20 -8.71 -16.63
C ILE A 189 4.81 -10.01 -17.20
N PRO A 190 4.38 -10.51 -18.36
CA PRO A 190 4.90 -11.75 -18.93
C PRO A 190 6.43 -11.77 -19.03
N GLY A 191 7.04 -12.84 -18.54
CA GLY A 191 8.50 -13.00 -18.53
C GLY A 191 9.23 -12.21 -17.43
N GLN A 192 8.52 -11.51 -16.56
CA GLN A 192 9.08 -10.72 -15.46
C GLN A 192 8.75 -11.34 -14.09
N ALA A 193 9.33 -10.77 -13.02
CA ALA A 193 8.96 -11.11 -11.65
C ALA A 193 7.48 -10.77 -11.40
N LYS A 194 6.75 -11.65 -10.70
CA LYS A 194 5.31 -11.54 -10.46
C LYS A 194 5.01 -10.55 -9.31
N MET A 195 5.23 -9.26 -9.57
CA MET A 195 5.08 -8.24 -8.54
C MET A 195 3.61 -7.93 -8.20
N GLY A 196 2.67 -8.25 -9.09
CA GLY A 196 1.24 -8.21 -8.80
C GLY A 196 0.85 -9.24 -7.75
N THR A 197 1.26 -10.49 -7.96
CA THR A 197 1.06 -11.60 -7.00
C THR A 197 1.78 -11.32 -5.68
N TRP A 198 3.01 -10.77 -5.71
CA TRP A 198 3.73 -10.35 -4.51
C TRP A 198 2.92 -9.39 -3.64
N ILE A 199 2.44 -8.30 -4.23
CA ILE A 199 1.71 -7.25 -3.50
C ILE A 199 0.30 -7.68 -3.10
N ALA A 200 -0.42 -8.35 -3.99
CA ALA A 200 -1.83 -8.66 -3.75
C ALA A 200 -2.05 -9.98 -3.00
N GLU A 201 -1.06 -10.88 -2.96
CA GLU A 201 -1.25 -12.20 -2.35
C GLU A 201 -0.21 -12.54 -1.30
N ASP A 202 1.10 -12.59 -1.63
CA ASP A 202 2.11 -13.02 -0.67
C ASP A 202 2.23 -12.07 0.53
N VAL A 203 2.20 -10.75 0.31
CA VAL A 203 2.23 -9.76 1.38
C VAL A 203 1.00 -9.87 2.29
N PRO A 204 -0.25 -9.93 1.81
CA PRO A 204 -1.42 -10.16 2.67
C PRO A 204 -1.40 -11.50 3.40
N ASP A 205 -0.94 -12.59 2.77
CA ASP A 205 -0.83 -13.90 3.43
C ASP A 205 0.22 -13.87 4.56
N PHE A 206 1.36 -13.21 4.34
CA PHE A 206 2.33 -12.93 5.39
C PHE A 206 1.72 -12.15 6.55
N VAL A 207 0.92 -11.14 6.27
CA VAL A 207 0.26 -10.34 7.32
C VAL A 207 -0.70 -11.21 8.13
N LYS A 208 -1.53 -12.02 7.49
CA LYS A 208 -2.46 -12.94 8.14
C LYS A 208 -1.75 -14.02 8.97
N ALA A 209 -0.56 -14.44 8.54
CA ALA A 209 0.23 -15.41 9.28
C ALA A 209 0.80 -14.83 10.60
N ASN A 210 1.03 -13.53 10.65
CA ASN A 210 1.77 -12.88 11.73
C ASN A 210 0.93 -11.96 12.63
N PHE A 211 -0.17 -11.37 12.13
CA PHE A 211 -0.91 -10.32 12.81
C PHE A 211 -2.40 -10.65 12.97
N ARG A 212 -3.01 -10.12 14.04
CA ARG A 212 -4.47 -10.08 14.21
C ARG A 212 -5.03 -9.05 13.23
N THR A 213 -5.88 -9.49 12.33
CA THR A 213 -6.46 -8.66 11.28
C THR A 213 -7.96 -8.90 11.16
N TYR A 214 -8.58 -8.38 10.11
CA TYR A 214 -9.94 -8.71 9.72
C TYR A 214 -9.93 -9.67 8.53
N LYS A 215 -10.89 -10.60 8.50
CA LYS A 215 -11.13 -11.51 7.38
C LYS A 215 -11.70 -10.74 6.19
N SER A 216 -12.59 -9.81 6.46
CA SER A 216 -13.23 -8.98 5.45
C SER A 216 -12.28 -7.91 4.91
N ARG A 217 -12.57 -7.46 3.70
CA ARG A 217 -11.91 -6.32 3.05
C ARG A 217 -11.99 -5.01 3.85
N ASP A 218 -12.93 -4.93 4.80
CA ASP A 218 -13.18 -3.73 5.60
C ASP A 218 -12.02 -3.39 6.53
N GLY A 219 -11.08 -4.31 6.73
CA GLY A 219 -9.85 -4.08 7.47
C GLY A 219 -8.62 -3.82 6.60
N TRP A 220 -8.74 -3.65 5.26
CA TRP A 220 -7.56 -3.65 4.40
C TRP A 220 -7.53 -2.44 3.45
N ALA A 221 -6.45 -1.68 3.53
CA ALA A 221 -6.19 -0.55 2.64
C ALA A 221 -4.73 -0.47 2.21
N PHE A 222 -4.53 0.25 1.13
CA PHE A 222 -3.21 0.69 0.67
C PHE A 222 -3.01 2.18 0.94
N MET A 223 -1.77 2.55 1.04
CA MET A 223 -1.30 3.91 0.81
C MET A 223 -0.05 3.86 -0.07
N GLY A 224 0.20 4.88 -0.82
CA GLY A 224 1.42 4.94 -1.61
C GLY A 224 1.66 6.30 -2.20
N SER A 225 2.87 6.49 -2.72
CA SER A 225 3.23 7.70 -3.45
C SER A 225 3.81 7.37 -4.81
N SER A 226 3.55 8.22 -5.82
CA SER A 226 4.09 8.06 -7.17
C SER A 226 3.77 6.66 -7.73
N SER A 227 4.78 5.86 -8.11
CA SER A 227 4.60 4.46 -8.55
C SER A 227 3.85 3.60 -7.52
N GLY A 228 4.11 3.77 -6.22
CA GLY A 228 3.36 3.06 -5.17
C GLY A 228 1.91 3.47 -5.06
N ALA A 229 1.57 4.73 -5.36
CA ALA A 229 0.19 5.20 -5.43
C ALA A 229 -0.56 4.55 -6.59
N PHE A 230 0.08 4.47 -7.77
CA PHE A 230 -0.44 3.75 -8.92
C PHE A 230 -0.72 2.28 -8.59
N VAL A 231 0.28 1.58 -8.02
CA VAL A 231 0.16 0.17 -7.66
C VAL A 231 -0.96 -0.06 -6.65
N GLY A 232 -1.05 0.75 -5.60
CA GLY A 232 -2.11 0.65 -4.59
C GLY A 232 -3.50 0.86 -5.19
N MET A 233 -3.68 1.89 -6.02
CA MET A 233 -4.94 2.18 -6.70
C MET A 233 -5.34 1.05 -7.65
N LYS A 234 -4.43 0.59 -8.48
CA LYS A 234 -4.66 -0.55 -9.38
C LYS A 234 -5.07 -1.79 -8.59
N THR A 235 -4.35 -2.12 -7.52
CA THR A 235 -4.60 -3.33 -6.72
C THR A 235 -5.98 -3.31 -6.06
N VAL A 236 -6.42 -2.18 -5.52
CA VAL A 236 -7.78 -2.03 -4.96
C VAL A 236 -8.85 -2.21 -6.03
N LEU A 237 -8.64 -1.68 -7.23
CA LEU A 237 -9.58 -1.83 -8.35
C LEU A 237 -9.58 -3.25 -8.95
N GLN A 238 -8.46 -3.97 -8.91
CA GLN A 238 -8.37 -5.36 -9.38
C GLN A 238 -8.96 -6.36 -8.39
N HIS A 239 -8.82 -6.09 -7.08
CA HIS A 239 -9.22 -7.00 -6.00
C HIS A 239 -10.18 -6.30 -5.03
N PRO A 240 -11.34 -5.81 -5.53
CA PRO A 240 -12.29 -5.05 -4.70
C PRO A 240 -12.98 -5.92 -3.64
N ASP A 241 -12.88 -7.23 -3.74
CA ASP A 241 -13.32 -8.21 -2.74
C ASP A 241 -12.35 -8.37 -1.57
N ARG A 242 -11.10 -7.93 -1.71
CA ARG A 242 -10.01 -8.12 -0.73
C ARG A 242 -9.55 -6.81 -0.10
N PHE A 243 -9.61 -5.71 -0.84
CA PHE A 243 -9.14 -4.40 -0.41
C PHE A 243 -10.23 -3.34 -0.62
N LYS A 244 -10.36 -2.42 0.35
CA LYS A 244 -11.46 -1.46 0.34
C LYS A 244 -11.03 -0.07 -0.10
N ALA A 245 -9.84 0.38 0.31
CA ALA A 245 -9.46 1.78 0.14
C ALA A 245 -7.97 1.96 -0.23
N VAL A 246 -7.68 3.12 -0.80
CA VAL A 246 -6.30 3.57 -1.04
C VAL A 246 -6.15 5.08 -0.84
N ILE A 247 -5.04 5.48 -0.22
CA ILE A 247 -4.53 6.86 -0.24
C ILE A 247 -3.46 6.92 -1.34
N ALA A 248 -3.79 7.53 -2.47
CA ALA A 248 -2.92 7.62 -3.65
C ALA A 248 -2.30 9.01 -3.76
N SER A 249 -1.02 9.14 -3.43
CA SER A 249 -0.30 10.41 -3.35
C SER A 249 0.56 10.65 -4.59
N GLY A 250 0.22 11.67 -5.41
CA GLY A 250 1.02 12.08 -6.58
C GLY A 250 1.25 10.97 -7.61
N GLY A 251 0.33 10.01 -7.73
CA GLY A 251 0.50 8.83 -8.58
C GLY A 251 0.08 9.03 -10.02
N GLU A 252 0.59 8.15 -10.88
CA GLU A 252 0.11 8.00 -12.25
C GLU A 252 -1.26 7.29 -12.26
N ILE A 253 -2.00 7.44 -13.36
CA ILE A 253 -3.35 6.87 -13.54
C ILE A 253 -3.35 5.70 -14.51
N VAL A 254 -2.31 5.59 -15.33
CA VAL A 254 -2.17 4.55 -16.35
C VAL A 254 -0.85 3.82 -16.20
N PRO A 255 -0.77 2.54 -16.65
CA PRO A 255 0.50 1.82 -16.67
C PRO A 255 1.52 2.51 -17.56
N ASP A 256 2.77 2.63 -17.11
CA ASP A 256 3.84 3.32 -17.85
C ASP A 256 5.16 2.55 -17.90
N SER A 257 5.22 1.35 -17.38
CA SER A 257 6.42 0.52 -17.44
C SER A 257 6.83 0.21 -18.88
N PRO A 258 8.11 0.38 -19.25
CA PRO A 258 8.61 -0.03 -20.56
C PRO A 258 8.56 -1.55 -20.79
N LEU A 259 8.39 -2.33 -19.73
CA LEU A 259 8.28 -3.79 -19.76
C LEU A 259 6.97 -4.27 -20.41
N TRP A 260 5.98 -3.40 -20.57
CA TRP A 260 4.73 -3.70 -21.27
C TRP A 260 4.89 -3.82 -22.81
N LYS A 261 6.06 -3.51 -23.35
CA LYS A 261 6.29 -3.59 -24.79
C LYS A 261 5.96 -5.01 -25.31
N GLY A 262 5.00 -5.11 -26.21
CA GLY A 262 4.52 -6.39 -26.77
C GLY A 262 3.42 -7.08 -25.95
N HIS A 263 2.97 -6.49 -24.83
CA HIS A 263 1.99 -7.06 -23.90
C HIS A 263 0.81 -6.11 -23.68
N GLN A 264 0.24 -5.59 -24.79
CA GLN A 264 -0.81 -4.55 -24.71
C GLN A 264 -2.09 -5.05 -24.01
N ALA A 265 -2.47 -6.30 -24.23
CA ALA A 265 -3.67 -6.86 -23.60
C ALA A 265 -3.52 -6.98 -22.08
N GLU A 266 -2.37 -7.42 -21.61
CA GLU A 266 -2.04 -7.51 -20.20
C GLU A 266 -1.87 -6.12 -19.58
N MET A 267 -1.24 -5.18 -20.28
CA MET A 267 -1.17 -3.78 -19.87
C MET A 267 -2.57 -3.19 -19.68
N ASP A 268 -3.47 -3.44 -20.61
CA ASP A 268 -4.87 -3.01 -20.56
C ASP A 268 -5.63 -3.60 -19.37
N ALA A 269 -5.38 -4.86 -19.03
CA ALA A 269 -5.95 -5.54 -17.88
C ALA A 269 -5.43 -4.99 -16.53
N ASN A 270 -4.33 -4.23 -16.56
CA ASN A 270 -3.72 -3.56 -15.42
C ASN A 270 -3.94 -2.04 -15.43
N ASN A 271 -4.76 -1.52 -16.35
CA ASN A 271 -5.04 -0.09 -16.43
C ASN A 271 -6.16 0.32 -15.46
N PRO A 272 -5.90 1.21 -14.48
CA PRO A 272 -6.88 1.68 -13.51
C PRO A 272 -8.16 2.25 -14.12
N GLU A 273 -8.08 2.94 -15.25
CA GLU A 273 -9.27 3.49 -15.92
C GLU A 273 -10.18 2.37 -16.44
N LYS A 274 -9.58 1.32 -17.05
CA LYS A 274 -10.34 0.15 -17.54
C LYS A 274 -10.89 -0.68 -16.39
N LEU A 275 -10.12 -0.84 -15.31
CA LEU A 275 -10.56 -1.52 -14.10
C LEU A 275 -11.72 -0.79 -13.41
N ALA A 276 -11.64 0.53 -13.29
CA ALA A 276 -12.71 1.35 -12.73
C ALA A 276 -13.97 1.27 -13.59
N GLN A 277 -13.85 1.37 -14.93
CA GLN A 277 -14.99 1.20 -15.82
C GLN A 277 -15.64 -0.18 -15.68
N LYS A 278 -14.83 -1.25 -15.67
CA LYS A 278 -15.32 -2.62 -15.44
C LYS A 278 -16.08 -2.73 -14.12
N LEU A 279 -15.55 -2.16 -13.04
CA LEU A 279 -16.18 -2.21 -11.73
C LEU A 279 -17.53 -1.48 -11.73
N ILE A 280 -17.64 -0.36 -12.42
CA ILE A 280 -18.89 0.40 -12.61
C ILE A 280 -19.92 -0.43 -13.39
N ASP A 281 -19.50 -1.01 -14.53
CA ASP A 281 -20.37 -1.77 -15.42
C ASP A 281 -20.93 -3.03 -14.74
N THR A 282 -20.09 -3.70 -13.93
CA THR A 282 -20.49 -4.91 -13.21
C THR A 282 -21.18 -4.62 -11.88
N LYS A 283 -21.31 -3.36 -11.47
CA LYS A 283 -21.83 -2.94 -10.15
C LYS A 283 -21.16 -3.71 -9.02
N GLY A 284 -19.83 -3.83 -9.09
CA GLY A 284 -19.02 -4.56 -8.13
C GLY A 284 -18.98 -3.91 -6.74
N PRO A 285 -18.19 -4.46 -5.81
CA PRO A 285 -18.03 -3.90 -4.46
C PRO A 285 -17.51 -2.45 -4.50
N GLU A 286 -17.96 -1.62 -3.55
CA GLU A 286 -17.49 -0.23 -3.46
C GLU A 286 -16.00 -0.18 -3.12
N VAL A 287 -15.24 0.63 -3.85
CA VAL A 287 -13.83 0.96 -3.55
C VAL A 287 -13.69 2.46 -3.31
N TYR A 288 -12.76 2.81 -2.44
CA TYR A 288 -12.56 4.17 -1.98
C TYR A 288 -11.15 4.63 -2.34
N ILE A 289 -11.03 5.68 -3.15
CA ILE A 289 -9.75 6.22 -3.62
C ILE A 289 -9.64 7.68 -3.15
N ASN A 290 -8.69 7.96 -2.28
CA ASN A 290 -8.33 9.31 -1.90
C ASN A 290 -7.06 9.71 -2.66
N PHE A 291 -7.19 10.53 -3.67
CA PHE A 291 -6.05 11.19 -4.28
C PHE A 291 -5.58 12.32 -3.37
N GLN A 292 -4.29 12.39 -3.10
CA GLN A 292 -3.69 13.59 -2.52
C GLN A 292 -2.53 14.06 -3.38
N ILE A 293 -2.42 15.39 -3.53
CA ILE A 293 -1.44 15.99 -4.40
C ILE A 293 -1.00 17.36 -3.86
N GLY A 294 0.28 17.64 -3.94
CA GLY A 294 0.81 18.96 -3.60
C GLY A 294 0.39 20.02 -4.62
N THR A 295 0.07 21.23 -4.16
CA THR A 295 -0.33 22.33 -5.06
C THR A 295 0.81 22.81 -5.97
N LYS A 296 2.06 22.39 -5.69
CA LYS A 296 3.23 22.64 -6.54
C LYS A 296 3.55 21.47 -7.47
N GLU A 297 2.76 20.39 -7.44
CA GLU A 297 2.93 19.23 -8.32
C GLU A 297 2.12 19.38 -9.61
N SER A 298 2.61 18.77 -10.67
CA SER A 298 1.84 18.46 -11.88
C SER A 298 1.00 17.19 -11.67
N GLY A 299 -0.04 16.99 -12.48
CA GLY A 299 -0.82 15.73 -12.46
C GLY A 299 -2.21 15.84 -11.83
N LYS A 300 -2.54 16.91 -11.13
CA LYS A 300 -3.89 17.15 -10.57
C LYS A 300 -4.99 17.02 -11.63
N GLU A 301 -4.72 17.50 -12.85
CA GLU A 301 -5.67 17.40 -13.96
C GLU A 301 -6.03 15.95 -14.29
N ARG A 302 -5.05 15.04 -14.29
CA ARG A 302 -5.30 13.61 -14.55
C ARG A 302 -6.18 12.99 -13.46
N MET A 303 -5.91 13.30 -12.20
CA MET A 303 -6.74 12.84 -11.07
C MET A 303 -8.15 13.40 -11.14
N THR A 304 -8.28 14.67 -11.51
CA THR A 304 -9.59 15.32 -11.71
C THR A 304 -10.38 14.67 -12.86
N LYS A 305 -9.74 14.39 -13.98
CA LYS A 305 -10.36 13.66 -15.11
C LYS A 305 -10.79 12.26 -14.70
N PHE A 306 -9.93 11.53 -13.99
CA PHE A 306 -10.30 10.21 -13.45
C PHE A 306 -11.52 10.30 -12.54
N GLN A 307 -11.53 11.26 -11.60
CA GLN A 307 -12.66 11.48 -10.70
C GLN A 307 -13.95 11.81 -11.48
N GLN A 308 -13.89 12.71 -12.44
CA GLN A 308 -15.06 13.10 -13.23
C GLN A 308 -15.62 11.93 -14.06
N GLN A 309 -14.76 11.11 -14.61
CA GLN A 309 -15.16 10.02 -15.49
C GLN A 309 -15.57 8.77 -14.73
N TYR A 310 -14.82 8.39 -13.68
CA TYR A 310 -14.95 7.11 -12.98
C TYR A 310 -15.40 7.25 -11.53
N GLY A 311 -15.39 8.43 -10.93
CA GLY A 311 -15.80 8.65 -9.52
C GLY A 311 -17.31 8.53 -9.32
N LYS A 312 -17.89 7.40 -9.73
CA LYS A 312 -19.34 7.14 -9.69
C LYS A 312 -19.64 5.67 -9.38
N GLY A 313 -20.90 5.39 -9.05
CA GLY A 313 -21.31 4.02 -8.71
C GLY A 313 -20.46 3.43 -7.58
N PRO A 314 -19.83 2.27 -7.76
CA PRO A 314 -19.00 1.63 -6.74
C PRO A 314 -17.63 2.28 -6.57
N VAL A 315 -17.18 3.15 -7.47
CA VAL A 315 -15.86 3.83 -7.39
C VAL A 315 -16.05 5.17 -6.70
N LYS A 316 -15.69 5.27 -5.41
CA LYS A 316 -15.78 6.48 -4.61
C LYS A 316 -14.43 7.19 -4.61
N THR A 317 -14.40 8.43 -5.08
CA THR A 317 -13.15 9.19 -5.20
C THR A 317 -13.21 10.52 -4.46
N THR A 318 -12.10 10.92 -3.88
CA THR A 318 -11.88 12.25 -3.32
C THR A 318 -10.52 12.79 -3.76
N ILE A 319 -10.38 14.10 -3.88
CA ILE A 319 -9.09 14.75 -4.15
C ILE A 319 -8.79 15.70 -2.99
N ARG A 320 -7.60 15.59 -2.43
CA ARG A 320 -7.06 16.46 -1.38
C ARG A 320 -5.85 17.22 -1.89
N ASP A 321 -5.93 18.53 -1.84
CA ASP A 321 -4.79 19.41 -2.10
C ASP A 321 -3.94 19.57 -0.84
N ILE A 322 -2.64 19.35 -0.96
CA ILE A 322 -1.66 19.64 0.09
C ILE A 322 -1.08 21.02 -0.22
N GLN A 323 -1.49 22.04 0.52
CA GLN A 323 -1.08 23.43 0.28
C GLN A 323 0.44 23.59 0.33
N ASN A 324 1.03 24.22 -0.69
CA ASN A 324 2.48 24.33 -0.87
C ASN A 324 3.22 22.97 -0.86
N GLY A 325 2.50 21.89 -1.15
CA GLY A 325 3.07 20.55 -1.24
C GLY A 325 3.86 20.36 -2.53
N GLU A 326 4.88 19.55 -2.45
CA GLU A 326 5.76 19.10 -3.53
C GLU A 326 5.77 17.58 -3.58
N HIS A 327 6.26 16.99 -4.66
CA HIS A 327 6.34 15.54 -4.87
C HIS A 327 7.38 14.88 -3.95
N ASN A 328 7.05 14.74 -2.66
CA ASN A 328 7.93 14.09 -1.67
C ASN A 328 7.16 13.51 -0.48
N GLY A 329 7.79 12.56 0.22
CA GLY A 329 7.19 11.81 1.33
C GLY A 329 6.77 12.69 2.51
N TRP A 330 7.52 13.74 2.86
CA TRP A 330 7.18 14.64 3.99
C TRP A 330 5.86 15.38 3.74
N HIS A 331 5.68 15.90 2.51
CA HIS A 331 4.43 16.58 2.15
C HIS A 331 3.26 15.60 2.10
N TYR A 332 3.47 14.37 1.64
CA TYR A 332 2.41 13.36 1.65
C TYR A 332 2.01 12.94 3.08
N VAL A 333 2.98 12.78 4.01
CA VAL A 333 2.66 12.56 5.43
C VAL A 333 1.93 13.77 6.03
N ARG A 334 2.26 14.99 5.62
CA ARG A 334 1.48 16.17 6.03
C ARG A 334 0.04 16.07 5.56
N GLY A 335 -0.22 15.76 4.29
CA GLY A 335 -1.57 15.55 3.77
C GLY A 335 -2.33 14.43 4.49
N MET A 336 -1.62 13.39 4.93
CA MET A 336 -2.20 12.34 5.77
C MET A 336 -2.68 12.89 7.11
N LYS A 337 -1.85 13.68 7.80
CA LYS A 337 -2.21 14.36 9.07
C LYS A 337 -3.37 15.35 8.90
N GLU A 338 -3.40 16.05 7.78
CA GLU A 338 -4.40 17.05 7.45
C GLU A 338 -5.76 16.44 7.06
N GLY A 339 -5.88 15.08 7.00
CA GLY A 339 -7.16 14.41 6.89
C GLY A 339 -7.24 13.17 6.03
N SER A 340 -6.18 12.72 5.32
CA SER A 340 -6.29 11.47 4.56
C SER A 340 -6.30 10.24 5.48
N LEU A 341 -5.63 10.29 6.65
CA LEU A 341 -5.75 9.25 7.68
C LEU A 341 -7.16 9.21 8.28
N GLU A 342 -7.75 10.37 8.57
CA GLU A 342 -9.13 10.43 9.05
C GLU A 342 -10.11 9.89 8.00
N TRP A 343 -9.91 10.25 6.73
CA TRP A 343 -10.75 9.79 5.65
C TRP A 343 -10.71 8.25 5.51
N VAL A 344 -9.52 7.62 5.48
CA VAL A 344 -9.42 6.16 5.36
C VAL A 344 -9.94 5.46 6.61
N SER A 345 -9.80 6.07 7.77
CA SER A 345 -10.30 5.55 9.05
C SER A 345 -11.84 5.51 9.11
N LYS A 346 -12.51 6.43 8.42
CA LYS A 346 -13.99 6.46 8.33
C LYS A 346 -14.57 5.36 7.43
N VAL A 347 -13.78 4.81 6.52
CA VAL A 347 -14.24 3.78 5.59
C VAL A 347 -13.81 2.37 6.00
N LEU A 348 -12.88 2.24 6.93
CA LEU A 348 -12.40 0.96 7.42
C LEU A 348 -12.94 0.61 8.80
N LYS A 349 -12.82 -0.66 9.16
CA LYS A 349 -13.17 -1.20 10.46
C LYS A 349 -11.98 -1.08 11.41
N GLY A 350 -12.21 -0.51 12.60
CA GLY A 350 -11.22 -0.40 13.66
C GLY A 350 -11.36 -1.46 14.76
N PRO A 351 -10.33 -1.65 15.59
CA PRO A 351 -10.40 -2.58 16.72
C PRO A 351 -11.42 -2.09 17.75
N LYS A 352 -12.02 -3.06 18.45
CA LYS A 352 -12.93 -2.79 19.56
C LYS A 352 -12.29 -3.34 20.84
N PRO A 353 -12.16 -2.55 21.90
CA PRO A 353 -11.70 -3.06 23.19
C PRO A 353 -12.70 -4.11 23.72
N GLU A 354 -12.21 -5.09 24.47
CA GLU A 354 -13.07 -6.00 25.21
C GLU A 354 -13.86 -5.19 26.25
N ALA A 355 -15.17 -5.50 26.36
CA ALA A 355 -15.95 -4.94 27.45
C ALA A 355 -15.37 -5.46 28.77
N GLY A 356 -14.98 -4.54 29.64
CA GLY A 356 -14.47 -4.85 30.95
C GLY A 356 -15.53 -5.48 31.85
#